data_b2a9f32594b2b184859634e3d5684792
#
_entry.id   b2a9f32594b2b184859634e3d5684792
#
_cell.length_a   1.000
_cell.length_b   1.000
_cell.length_c   1.000
_cell.angle_alpha   90.00
_cell.angle_beta   90.00
_cell.angle_gamma   90.00
#
_symmetry.space_group_name_H-M   'P 1'
#
loop_
_entity.id
_entity.type
_entity.pdbx_description
1 polymer ?
#
loop_
_entity_poly.entity_id
_entity_poly.type
_entity_poly.pdbx_seq_one_letter_code
_entity_poly.pdbx_strand_id
1 'polypeptide(L)'
;YYRDVRVTAIYEGTNGIQAMDLVGRKLMDGGKAAFSIIDEVQETIKQCPGDFSSIANEVQSASEALSKTIEWMCEQKNINDRFAGAVPFLNAFGRVLGGYFHLKSAIQEGHNGPRTKLARFYIFNLMPEYLGLLTQAKQGCDGLYSFSAAELLEA
;
A
#
# COMPACT_ATOMS: atom_id res chain seq x y z
N TYR A 1 21.52 -2.15 -1.56
CA TYR A 1 20.17 -1.73 -1.15
C TYR A 1 20.13 -1.09 0.23
N TYR A 2 20.65 -1.74 1.31
CA TYR A 2 20.58 -1.19 2.68
C TYR A 2 21.24 0.19 2.80
N ARG A 3 22.38 0.42 2.17
CA ARG A 3 23.06 1.72 2.16
C ARG A 3 22.23 2.78 1.44
N ASP A 4 21.67 2.44 0.30
CA ASP A 4 20.91 3.38 -0.54
C ASP A 4 19.59 3.78 0.12
N VAL A 5 18.92 2.84 0.80
CA VAL A 5 17.66 3.10 1.52
C VAL A 5 17.87 4.00 2.75
N ARG A 6 19.06 4.10 3.33
CA ARG A 6 19.32 4.98 4.48
C ARG A 6 19.04 6.46 4.22
N VAL A 7 19.08 6.89 2.98
CA VAL A 7 18.73 8.27 2.60
C VAL A 7 17.29 8.59 2.96
N THR A 8 16.38 7.62 2.95
CA THR A 8 14.96 7.83 3.28
C THR A 8 14.71 8.23 4.73
N ALA A 9 15.66 7.92 5.64
CA ALA A 9 15.61 8.35 7.04
C ALA A 9 16.13 9.79 7.26
N ILE A 10 16.76 10.38 6.24
CA ILE A 10 17.38 11.71 6.30
C ILE A 10 16.46 12.75 5.66
N TYR A 11 15.72 12.38 4.62
CA TYR A 11 14.76 13.26 3.95
C TYR A 11 13.51 13.44 4.80
N GLU A 12 13.39 14.59 5.43
CA GLU A 12 12.17 14.99 6.12
C GLU A 12 11.25 15.76 5.17
N GLY A 13 9.93 15.56 5.31
CA GLY A 13 8.90 16.31 4.57
C GLY A 13 8.67 15.88 3.12
N THR A 14 9.47 14.96 2.56
CA THR A 14 9.29 14.51 1.17
C THR A 14 8.21 13.44 1.03
N ASN A 15 7.85 12.72 2.09
CA ASN A 15 6.86 11.64 2.03
C ASN A 15 5.49 12.13 1.56
N GLY A 16 5.03 13.29 2.03
CA GLY A 16 3.79 13.92 1.57
C GLY A 16 3.83 14.25 0.08
N ILE A 17 4.92 14.84 -0.40
CA ILE A 17 5.13 15.16 -1.83
C ILE A 17 5.15 13.86 -2.67
N GLN A 18 5.82 12.81 -2.22
CA GLN A 18 5.84 11.53 -2.92
C GLN A 18 4.46 10.87 -2.95
N ALA A 19 3.71 10.97 -1.87
CA ALA A 19 2.33 10.48 -1.81
C ALA A 19 1.42 11.24 -2.79
N MET A 20 1.54 12.57 -2.84
CA MET A 20 0.82 13.39 -3.82
C MET A 20 1.23 13.07 -5.26
N ASP A 21 2.52 12.86 -5.53
CA ASP A 21 3.00 12.44 -6.86
C ASP A 21 2.42 11.09 -7.28
N LEU A 22 2.33 10.14 -6.35
CA LEU A 22 1.72 8.83 -6.60
C LEU A 22 0.27 8.98 -7.08
N VAL A 23 -0.59 9.65 -6.31
CA VAL A 23 -2.03 9.74 -6.62
C VAL A 23 -2.35 10.81 -7.68
N GLY A 24 -1.53 11.86 -7.79
CA GLY A 24 -1.75 12.98 -8.71
C GLY A 24 -1.16 12.75 -10.09
N ARG A 25 0.00 12.10 -10.21
CA ARG A 25 0.73 11.93 -11.46
C ARG A 25 0.86 10.48 -11.89
N LYS A 26 1.28 9.58 -11.00
CA LYS A 26 1.55 8.18 -11.35
C LYS A 26 0.28 7.38 -11.69
N LEU A 27 -0.87 7.76 -11.14
CA LEU A 27 -2.15 7.15 -11.48
C LEU A 27 -2.88 7.83 -12.64
N MET A 28 -2.29 8.88 -13.27
CA MET A 28 -2.94 9.61 -14.39
C MET A 28 -3.12 8.78 -15.65
N ASP A 29 -2.38 7.70 -15.81
CA ASP A 29 -2.53 6.75 -16.92
C ASP A 29 -3.70 5.76 -16.73
N GLY A 30 -4.58 6.01 -15.76
CA GLY A 30 -5.64 5.12 -15.33
C GLY A 30 -5.11 4.00 -14.43
N GLY A 31 -3.97 4.21 -13.77
CA GLY A 31 -3.37 3.25 -12.85
C GLY A 31 -2.67 2.07 -13.51
N LYS A 32 -2.37 2.13 -14.81
CA LYS A 32 -1.79 1.00 -15.57
C LYS A 32 -0.55 0.40 -14.92
N ALA A 33 0.38 1.25 -14.50
CA ALA A 33 1.60 0.78 -13.84
C ALA A 33 1.30 0.11 -12.49
N ALA A 34 0.34 0.65 -11.72
CA ALA A 34 -0.06 0.07 -10.46
C ALA A 34 -0.77 -1.28 -10.65
N PHE A 35 -1.67 -1.39 -11.64
CA PHE A 35 -2.33 -2.67 -11.97
C PHE A 35 -1.34 -3.70 -12.48
N SER A 36 -0.33 -3.32 -13.28
CA SER A 36 0.72 -4.25 -13.70
C SER A 36 1.47 -4.87 -12.51
N ILE A 37 1.69 -4.11 -11.43
CA ILE A 37 2.28 -4.65 -10.20
C ILE A 37 1.29 -5.62 -9.52
N ILE A 38 0.00 -5.29 -9.47
CA ILE A 38 -1.02 -6.19 -8.92
C ILE A 38 -1.07 -7.50 -9.71
N ASP A 39 -0.99 -7.44 -11.05
CA ASP A 39 -0.96 -8.63 -11.91
C ASP A 39 0.28 -9.50 -11.62
N GLU A 40 1.46 -8.90 -11.40
CA GLU A 40 2.67 -9.64 -11.01
C GLU A 40 2.49 -10.34 -9.65
N VAL A 41 1.84 -9.68 -8.67
CA VAL A 41 1.51 -10.27 -7.37
C VAL A 41 0.60 -11.48 -7.56
N GLN A 42 -0.48 -11.34 -8.33
CA GLN A 42 -1.44 -12.41 -8.59
C GLN A 42 -0.80 -13.60 -9.32
N GLU A 43 0.07 -13.35 -10.29
CA GLU A 43 0.78 -14.41 -10.99
C GLU A 43 1.73 -15.17 -10.05
N THR A 44 2.43 -14.47 -9.17
CA THR A 44 3.27 -15.11 -8.15
C THR A 44 2.46 -15.98 -7.20
N ILE A 45 1.26 -15.54 -6.80
CA ILE A 45 0.36 -16.29 -5.92
C ILE A 45 -0.14 -17.57 -6.61
N LYS A 46 -0.53 -17.50 -7.88
CA LYS A 46 -0.98 -18.67 -8.66
C LYS A 46 0.08 -19.79 -8.74
N GLN A 47 1.36 -19.37 -8.78
CA GLN A 47 2.50 -20.30 -8.86
C GLN A 47 3.03 -20.68 -7.46
N CYS A 48 2.38 -20.23 -6.40
CA CYS A 48 2.86 -20.42 -5.04
C CYS A 48 2.72 -21.89 -4.58
N PRO A 49 3.77 -22.54 -4.05
CA PRO A 49 3.68 -23.86 -3.49
C PRO A 49 2.67 -23.94 -2.34
N GLY A 50 1.95 -25.08 -2.21
CA GLY A 50 0.87 -25.27 -1.24
C GLY A 50 1.24 -25.00 0.22
N ASP A 51 2.50 -25.23 0.58
CA ASP A 51 3.01 -25.00 1.93
C ASP A 51 3.05 -23.52 2.35
N PHE A 52 2.97 -22.61 1.38
CA PHE A 52 2.89 -21.17 1.59
C PHE A 52 1.47 -20.62 1.42
N SER A 53 0.46 -21.48 1.17
CA SER A 53 -0.91 -21.07 0.87
C SER A 53 -1.50 -20.09 1.91
N SER A 54 -1.22 -20.31 3.20
CA SER A 54 -1.74 -19.43 4.26
C SER A 54 -1.26 -17.98 4.13
N ILE A 55 0.03 -17.76 3.87
CA ILE A 55 0.57 -16.41 3.69
C ILE A 55 0.27 -15.85 2.30
N ALA A 56 0.15 -16.71 1.28
CA ALA A 56 -0.24 -16.31 -0.06
C ALA A 56 -1.69 -15.78 -0.10
N ASN A 57 -2.61 -16.41 0.62
CA ASN A 57 -4.01 -15.97 0.73
C ASN A 57 -4.12 -14.58 1.39
N GLU A 58 -3.32 -14.29 2.41
CA GLU A 58 -3.27 -12.97 3.03
C GLU A 58 -2.77 -11.90 2.04
N VAL A 59 -1.70 -12.21 1.30
CA VAL A 59 -1.17 -11.30 0.28
C VAL A 59 -2.18 -11.11 -0.86
N GLN A 60 -2.91 -12.15 -1.24
CA GLN A 60 -3.99 -12.07 -2.22
C GLN A 60 -5.07 -11.10 -1.76
N SER A 61 -5.61 -11.30 -0.57
CA SER A 61 -6.66 -10.43 0.00
C SER A 61 -6.21 -8.97 0.08
N ALA A 62 -4.95 -8.75 0.49
CA ALA A 62 -4.37 -7.41 0.56
C ALA A 62 -4.22 -6.77 -0.82
N SER A 63 -3.76 -7.52 -1.83
CA SER A 63 -3.61 -7.03 -3.20
C SER A 63 -4.95 -6.72 -3.87
N GLU A 64 -6.00 -7.52 -3.61
CA GLU A 64 -7.36 -7.26 -4.09
C GLU A 64 -7.95 -5.99 -3.47
N ALA A 65 -7.74 -5.78 -2.17
CA ALA A 65 -8.19 -4.56 -1.49
C ALA A 65 -7.45 -3.32 -2.02
N LEU A 66 -6.15 -3.45 -2.29
CA LEU A 66 -5.35 -2.39 -2.89
C LEU A 66 -5.83 -2.08 -4.31
N SER A 67 -6.10 -3.10 -5.15
CA SER A 67 -6.63 -2.95 -6.51
C SER A 67 -7.92 -2.13 -6.52
N LYS A 68 -8.89 -2.48 -5.67
CA LYS A 68 -10.15 -1.73 -5.52
C LYS A 68 -9.92 -0.27 -5.09
N THR A 69 -8.89 0.00 -4.32
CA THR A 69 -8.56 1.36 -3.90
C THR A 69 -7.86 2.14 -5.01
N ILE A 70 -7.04 1.49 -5.85
CA ILE A 70 -6.48 2.09 -7.07
C ILE A 70 -7.62 2.49 -8.01
N GLU A 71 -8.61 1.62 -8.24
CA GLU A 71 -9.80 1.92 -9.03
C GLU A 71 -10.52 3.15 -8.48
N TRP A 72 -10.82 3.16 -7.18
CA TRP A 72 -11.46 4.29 -6.52
C TRP A 72 -10.67 5.59 -6.72
N MET A 73 -9.35 5.57 -6.50
CA MET A 73 -8.48 6.73 -6.70
C MET A 73 -8.53 7.24 -8.15
N CYS A 74 -8.54 6.34 -9.13
CA CYS A 74 -8.61 6.73 -10.55
C CYS A 74 -9.96 7.33 -10.93
N GLU A 75 -11.05 6.94 -10.28
CA GLU A 75 -12.41 7.41 -10.54
C GLU A 75 -12.70 8.82 -9.95
N GLN A 76 -11.92 9.26 -8.94
CA GLN A 76 -12.14 10.56 -8.32
C GLN A 76 -11.87 11.70 -9.30
N LYS A 77 -12.91 12.52 -9.56
CA LYS A 77 -12.83 13.70 -10.43
C LYS A 77 -12.18 14.89 -9.72
N ASN A 78 -12.47 15.04 -8.42
CA ASN A 78 -11.86 16.06 -7.59
C ASN A 78 -10.48 15.60 -7.13
N ILE A 79 -9.44 16.30 -7.54
CA ILE A 79 -8.05 15.96 -7.17
C ILE A 79 -7.82 16.04 -5.64
N ASN A 80 -8.59 16.87 -4.92
CA ASN A 80 -8.47 16.99 -3.48
C ASN A 80 -8.88 15.70 -2.76
N ASP A 81 -9.83 14.93 -3.31
CA ASP A 81 -10.21 13.62 -2.74
C ASP A 81 -9.05 12.63 -2.80
N ARG A 82 -8.28 12.65 -3.89
CA ARG A 82 -7.06 11.85 -4.02
C ARG A 82 -5.97 12.32 -3.06
N PHE A 83 -5.77 13.64 -2.95
CA PHE A 83 -4.72 14.21 -2.10
C PHE A 83 -5.00 13.99 -0.61
N ALA A 84 -6.27 14.07 -0.18
CA ALA A 84 -6.68 13.77 1.18
C ALA A 84 -6.28 12.34 1.61
N GLY A 85 -6.38 11.39 0.68
CA GLY A 85 -6.04 9.99 0.88
C GLY A 85 -4.60 9.60 0.50
N ALA A 86 -3.76 10.54 0.04
CA ALA A 86 -2.48 10.22 -0.58
C ALA A 86 -1.50 9.50 0.35
N VAL A 87 -1.32 10.00 1.57
CA VAL A 87 -0.36 9.43 2.54
C VAL A 87 -0.79 8.05 3.01
N PRO A 88 -2.04 7.83 3.49
CA PRO A 88 -2.48 6.48 3.85
C PRO A 88 -2.45 5.52 2.65
N PHE A 89 -2.75 5.97 1.44
CA PHE A 89 -2.65 5.14 0.24
C PHE A 89 -1.20 4.71 -0.04
N LEU A 90 -0.23 5.63 -0.01
CA LEU A 90 1.19 5.30 -0.18
C LEU A 90 1.66 4.28 0.86
N ASN A 91 1.29 4.48 2.13
CA ASN A 91 1.66 3.58 3.22
C ASN A 91 1.04 2.19 3.03
N ALA A 92 -0.25 2.11 2.66
CA ALA A 92 -0.92 0.84 2.36
C ALA A 92 -0.25 0.12 1.19
N PHE A 93 0.06 0.84 0.12
CA PHE A 93 0.77 0.30 -1.05
C PHE A 93 2.11 -0.32 -0.61
N GLY A 94 2.89 0.40 0.20
CA GLY A 94 4.14 -0.10 0.76
C GLY A 94 3.97 -1.34 1.65
N ARG A 95 2.91 -1.40 2.48
CA ARG A 95 2.61 -2.58 3.31
C ARG A 95 2.30 -3.81 2.46
N VAL A 96 1.47 -3.67 1.44
CA VAL A 96 1.09 -4.77 0.55
C VAL A 96 2.29 -5.27 -0.27
N LEU A 97 3.08 -4.36 -0.86
CA LEU A 97 4.30 -4.75 -1.58
C LEU A 97 5.34 -5.39 -0.66
N GLY A 98 5.46 -4.91 0.58
CA GLY A 98 6.31 -5.56 1.59
C GLY A 98 5.89 -7.01 1.80
N GLY A 99 4.60 -7.29 1.97
CA GLY A 99 4.06 -8.65 2.06
C GLY A 99 4.40 -9.51 0.84
N TYR A 100 4.21 -8.95 -0.34
CA TYR A 100 4.55 -9.62 -1.60
C TYR A 100 6.04 -9.99 -1.69
N PHE A 101 6.97 -9.06 -1.43
CA PHE A 101 8.40 -9.36 -1.49
C PHE A 101 8.85 -10.35 -0.40
N HIS A 102 8.24 -10.31 0.77
CA HIS A 102 8.46 -11.31 1.80
C HIS A 102 7.97 -12.69 1.37
N LEU A 103 6.80 -12.79 0.72
CA LEU A 103 6.31 -14.04 0.14
C LEU A 103 7.26 -14.58 -0.92
N LYS A 104 7.71 -13.75 -1.88
CA LYS A 104 8.72 -14.15 -2.90
C LYS A 104 9.99 -14.68 -2.25
N SER A 105 10.48 -14.00 -1.23
CA SER A 105 11.71 -14.42 -0.54
C SER A 105 11.55 -15.75 0.17
N ALA A 106 10.38 -16.01 0.78
CA ALA A 106 10.06 -17.28 1.43
C ALA A 106 9.99 -18.43 0.42
N ILE A 107 9.32 -18.21 -0.72
CA ILE A 107 9.24 -19.22 -1.81
C ILE A 107 10.63 -19.59 -2.32
N GLN A 108 11.49 -18.62 -2.53
CA GLN A 108 12.86 -18.86 -3.01
C GLN A 108 13.74 -19.59 -2.00
N GLU A 109 13.57 -19.35 -0.72
CA GLU A 109 14.34 -20.02 0.34
C GLU A 109 13.87 -21.46 0.57
N GLY A 110 12.58 -21.72 0.37
CA GLY A 110 11.95 -22.99 0.70
C GLY A 110 11.50 -23.05 2.18
N HIS A 111 11.20 -24.28 2.64
CA HIS A 111 10.55 -24.49 3.94
C HIS A 111 11.46 -24.17 5.13
N ASN A 112 10.86 -23.52 6.14
CA ASN A 112 11.41 -23.34 7.49
C ASN A 112 12.69 -22.50 7.63
N GLY A 113 13.11 -21.79 6.60
CA GLY A 113 14.23 -20.87 6.67
C GLY A 113 13.92 -19.56 7.42
N PRO A 114 14.93 -18.75 7.73
CA PRO A 114 14.75 -17.48 8.41
C PRO A 114 13.88 -16.49 7.62
N ARG A 115 13.94 -16.50 6.28
CA ARG A 115 13.11 -15.65 5.42
C ARG A 115 11.64 -16.06 5.48
N THR A 116 11.36 -17.36 5.56
CA THR A 116 10.01 -17.87 5.72
C THR A 116 9.41 -17.47 7.07
N LYS A 117 10.19 -17.50 8.14
CA LYS A 117 9.76 -17.00 9.46
C LYS A 117 9.47 -15.51 9.44
N LEU A 118 10.36 -14.74 8.80
CA LEU A 118 10.20 -13.29 8.66
C LEU A 118 8.98 -12.94 7.79
N ALA A 119 8.74 -13.67 6.70
CA ALA A 119 7.56 -13.50 5.86
C ALA A 119 6.27 -13.73 6.64
N ARG A 120 6.17 -14.81 7.42
CA ARG A 120 5.03 -15.07 8.29
C ARG A 120 4.82 -13.95 9.31
N PHE A 121 5.89 -13.50 9.97
CA PHE A 121 5.80 -12.39 10.91
C PHE A 121 5.29 -11.12 10.23
N TYR A 122 5.88 -10.72 9.11
CA TYR A 122 5.48 -9.50 8.41
C TYR A 122 4.02 -9.56 7.94
N ILE A 123 3.65 -10.65 7.26
CA ILE A 123 2.34 -10.81 6.63
C ILE A 123 1.22 -10.88 7.67
N PHE A 124 1.44 -11.55 8.81
CA PHE A 124 0.39 -11.66 9.84
C PHE A 124 0.37 -10.50 10.85
N ASN A 125 1.49 -9.80 11.06
CA ASN A 125 1.57 -8.81 12.16
C ASN A 125 1.73 -7.36 11.67
N LEU A 126 2.35 -7.11 10.51
CA LEU A 126 2.62 -5.76 10.04
C LEU A 126 1.75 -5.38 8.82
N MET A 127 1.60 -6.30 7.88
CA MET A 127 0.83 -6.04 6.67
C MET A 127 -0.65 -5.69 6.95
N PRO A 128 -1.37 -6.28 7.94
CA PRO A 128 -2.78 -6.00 8.18
C PRO A 128 -3.13 -4.54 8.45
N GLU A 129 -2.17 -3.68 8.78
CA GLU A 129 -2.35 -2.23 8.87
C GLU A 129 -2.94 -1.64 7.57
N TYR A 130 -2.74 -2.31 6.42
CA TYR A 130 -3.28 -1.86 5.14
C TYR A 130 -4.80 -1.64 5.16
N LEU A 131 -5.55 -2.40 5.96
CA LEU A 131 -7.01 -2.30 6.04
C LEU A 131 -7.46 -0.92 6.52
N GLY A 132 -6.89 -0.44 7.64
CA GLY A 132 -7.17 0.89 8.17
C GLY A 132 -6.68 2.00 7.23
N LEU A 133 -5.49 1.83 6.66
CA LEU A 133 -4.91 2.79 5.73
C LEU A 133 -5.74 2.93 4.44
N LEU A 134 -6.20 1.84 3.83
CA LEU A 134 -7.07 1.89 2.64
C LEU A 134 -8.46 2.44 2.97
N THR A 135 -8.95 2.22 4.19
CA THR A 135 -10.20 2.84 4.65
C THR A 135 -10.04 4.36 4.75
N GLN A 136 -8.95 4.84 5.36
CA GLN A 136 -8.65 6.28 5.44
C GLN A 136 -8.45 6.90 4.05
N ALA A 137 -7.77 6.19 3.15
CA ALA A 137 -7.47 6.67 1.80
C ALA A 137 -8.74 6.99 0.99
N LYS A 138 -9.85 6.33 1.28
CA LYS A 138 -11.13 6.49 0.55
C LYS A 138 -12.12 7.46 1.20
N GLN A 139 -11.73 8.21 2.23
CA GLN A 139 -12.65 9.14 2.89
C GLN A 139 -12.94 10.42 2.06
N GLY A 140 -12.07 10.76 1.10
CA GLY A 140 -12.17 12.01 0.37
C GLY A 140 -11.81 13.24 1.23
N CYS A 141 -12.08 14.43 0.70
CA CYS A 141 -11.66 15.69 1.33
C CYS A 141 -12.75 16.41 2.13
N ASP A 142 -14.00 16.01 2.03
CA ASP A 142 -15.14 16.73 2.64
C ASP A 142 -14.98 16.92 4.14
N GLY A 143 -14.54 15.90 4.86
CA GLY A 143 -14.28 15.97 6.30
C GLY A 143 -13.19 16.96 6.68
N LEU A 144 -12.18 17.16 5.81
CA LEU A 144 -11.06 18.06 6.07
C LEU A 144 -11.45 19.54 5.97
N TYR A 145 -12.44 19.85 5.13
CA TYR A 145 -12.88 21.22 4.88
C TYR A 145 -14.22 21.56 5.56
N SER A 146 -14.74 20.67 6.40
CA SER A 146 -16.02 20.89 7.10
C SER A 146 -15.92 21.86 8.27
N PHE A 147 -14.72 22.12 8.77
CA PHE A 147 -14.49 23.01 9.92
C PHE A 147 -14.00 24.39 9.46
N SER A 148 -14.62 25.44 9.99
CA SER A 148 -14.08 26.80 9.89
C SER A 148 -12.93 27.01 10.91
N ALA A 149 -12.09 28.01 10.68
CA ALA A 149 -11.03 28.36 11.63
C ALA A 149 -11.59 28.76 13.01
N ALA A 150 -12.77 29.38 13.07
CA ALA A 150 -13.42 29.74 14.32
C ALA A 150 -13.83 28.49 15.12
N GLU A 151 -14.46 27.52 14.49
CA GLU A 151 -14.86 26.26 15.15
C GLU A 151 -13.66 25.47 15.69
N LEU A 152 -12.52 25.49 14.97
CA LEU A 152 -11.30 24.84 15.44
C LEU A 152 -10.63 25.54 16.62
N LEU A 153 -10.87 26.86 16.79
CA LEU A 153 -10.35 27.63 17.95
C LEU A 153 -11.23 27.48 19.19
N GLU A 154 -12.50 27.09 19.02
CA GLU A 154 -13.47 26.91 20.12
C GLU A 154 -13.53 25.45 20.63
N ALA A 155 -12.92 24.47 19.88
CA ALA A 155 -12.89 23.05 20.21
C ALA A 155 -11.73 22.71 21.16
#